data_4fe43dcd30e3dac4778cb0ca99530bd0
#
_entry.id   4fe43dcd30e3dac4778cb0ca99530bd0
#
_cell.length_a   1.000
_cell.length_b   1.000
_cell.length_c   1.000
_cell.angle_alpha   90.00
_cell.angle_beta   90.00
_cell.angle_gamma   90.00
#
_symmetry.space_group_name_H-M   'P 1'
#
loop_
_entity.id
_entity.type
_entity.pdbx_description
1 polymer ?
#
loop_
_entity_poly.entity_id
_entity_poly.type
_entity_poly.pdbx_seq_one_letter_code
_entity_poly.pdbx_strand_id
1 'polypeptide(L)'
;MKFGYFCNTTNWKHKPYETLLEETRQITNYCDENSWDSIWYTEHHFNHEGMESCTNPLMMGADAAARTKQIRIGQACNVITFHNPIRLAEDIALLDQLSNGRVEVGIGRGVYGREALNMNKEADLKDQAKNFRLFEETLTIMKKAWTEEFFSHKGE
;
A
#
# COMPACT_ATOMS: atom_id res chain seq x y z
N MET A 1 -22.38 -10.41 7.06
CA MET A 1 -21.00 -10.26 7.57
C MET A 1 -20.10 -10.03 6.37
N LYS A 2 -19.09 -9.14 6.46
CA LYS A 2 -18.13 -8.89 5.39
C LYS A 2 -16.82 -9.55 5.75
N PHE A 3 -16.16 -10.16 4.76
CA PHE A 3 -14.86 -10.81 4.94
C PHE A 3 -13.85 -10.21 3.98
N GLY A 4 -12.68 -9.83 4.51
CA GLY A 4 -11.54 -9.41 3.73
C GLY A 4 -10.38 -10.41 3.86
N TYR A 5 -9.59 -10.55 2.81
CA TYR A 5 -8.36 -11.34 2.82
C TYR A 5 -7.16 -10.42 3.02
N PHE A 6 -6.36 -10.68 4.06
CA PHE A 6 -5.09 -9.99 4.31
C PHE A 6 -3.96 -10.75 3.63
N CYS A 7 -3.42 -10.18 2.55
CA CYS A 7 -2.40 -10.80 1.72
C CYS A 7 -1.01 -10.32 2.11
N ASN A 8 -0.36 -11.04 3.01
CA ASN A 8 0.99 -10.71 3.47
C ASN A 8 2.11 -11.22 2.55
N THR A 9 1.81 -11.87 1.46
CA THR A 9 2.76 -12.31 0.42
C THR A 9 4.03 -12.96 1.00
N THR A 10 3.88 -13.96 1.88
CA THR A 10 4.99 -14.63 2.55
C THR A 10 5.73 -15.59 1.64
N ASN A 11 7.06 -15.62 1.72
CA ASN A 11 7.94 -16.46 0.91
C ASN A 11 9.06 -17.13 1.72
N TRP A 12 8.73 -17.77 2.84
CA TRP A 12 9.68 -18.51 3.69
C TRP A 12 10.51 -19.58 2.99
N LYS A 13 9.98 -20.09 1.88
CA LYS A 13 10.65 -21.14 1.10
C LYS A 13 11.52 -20.58 -0.01
N HIS A 14 11.67 -19.26 -0.10
CA HIS A 14 12.42 -18.57 -1.14
C HIS A 14 12.09 -19.08 -2.56
N LYS A 15 10.79 -19.28 -2.83
CA LYS A 15 10.29 -19.60 -4.17
C LYS A 15 10.67 -18.50 -5.15
N PRO A 16 10.81 -18.79 -6.45
CA PRO A 16 10.91 -17.77 -7.48
C PRO A 16 9.79 -16.74 -7.33
N TYR A 17 10.10 -15.45 -7.46
CA TYR A 17 9.12 -14.39 -7.27
C TYR A 17 7.94 -14.48 -8.22
N GLU A 18 8.17 -14.98 -9.44
CA GLU A 18 7.14 -15.32 -10.42
C GLU A 18 6.09 -16.29 -9.84
N THR A 19 6.54 -17.35 -9.17
CA THR A 19 5.64 -18.32 -8.52
C THR A 19 4.80 -17.64 -7.43
N LEU A 20 5.43 -16.78 -6.63
CA LEU A 20 4.75 -16.04 -5.58
C LEU A 20 3.67 -15.10 -6.13
N LEU A 21 3.97 -14.41 -7.22
CA LEU A 21 2.99 -13.54 -7.91
C LEU A 21 1.82 -14.35 -8.44
N GLU A 22 2.08 -15.52 -9.04
CA GLU A 22 1.02 -16.37 -9.58
C GLU A 22 0.11 -16.90 -8.45
N GLU A 23 0.68 -17.35 -7.34
CA GLU A 23 -0.10 -17.75 -6.16
C GLU A 23 -0.95 -16.60 -5.61
N THR A 24 -0.39 -15.39 -5.55
CA THR A 24 -1.12 -14.20 -5.11
C THR A 24 -2.29 -13.86 -6.04
N ARG A 25 -2.10 -13.97 -7.35
CA ARG A 25 -3.14 -13.79 -8.36
C ARG A 25 -4.26 -14.80 -8.26
N GLN A 26 -3.91 -16.07 -8.04
CA GLN A 26 -4.89 -17.13 -7.83
C GLN A 26 -5.77 -16.86 -6.61
N ILE A 27 -5.16 -16.43 -5.49
CA ILE A 27 -5.90 -16.04 -4.29
C ILE A 27 -6.81 -14.85 -4.57
N THR A 28 -6.29 -13.83 -5.27
CA THR A 28 -7.05 -12.62 -5.62
C THR A 28 -8.29 -12.96 -6.47
N ASN A 29 -8.11 -13.75 -7.51
CA ASN A 29 -9.20 -14.19 -8.37
C ASN A 29 -10.22 -15.06 -7.60
N TYR A 30 -9.74 -15.99 -6.77
CA TYR A 30 -10.60 -16.80 -5.92
C TYR A 30 -11.47 -15.95 -4.99
N CYS A 31 -10.89 -14.92 -4.36
CA CYS A 31 -11.65 -14.02 -3.49
C CYS A 31 -12.72 -13.24 -4.26
N ASP A 32 -12.42 -12.74 -5.46
CA ASP A 32 -13.39 -12.05 -6.32
C ASP A 32 -14.54 -12.97 -6.75
N GLU A 33 -14.23 -14.17 -7.22
CA GLU A 33 -15.17 -15.17 -7.69
C GLU A 33 -16.10 -15.72 -6.59
N ASN A 34 -15.61 -15.74 -5.33
CA ASN A 34 -16.35 -16.24 -4.18
C ASN A 34 -16.94 -15.13 -3.29
N SER A 35 -17.09 -13.93 -3.84
CA SER A 35 -17.79 -12.80 -3.19
C SER A 35 -17.19 -12.38 -1.84
N TRP A 36 -15.87 -12.44 -1.70
CA TRP A 36 -15.19 -11.77 -0.60
C TRP A 36 -15.33 -10.26 -0.77
N ASP A 37 -15.44 -9.53 0.34
CA ASP A 37 -15.64 -8.08 0.31
C ASP A 37 -14.39 -7.33 -0.15
N SER A 38 -13.22 -7.77 0.30
CA SER A 38 -11.97 -7.04 0.05
C SER A 38 -10.73 -7.95 0.08
N ILE A 39 -9.68 -7.50 -0.62
CA ILE A 39 -8.32 -8.03 -0.50
C ILE A 39 -7.36 -6.89 -0.14
N TRP A 40 -6.41 -7.16 0.76
CA TRP A 40 -5.51 -6.15 1.33
C TRP A 40 -4.06 -6.56 1.14
N TYR A 41 -3.27 -5.73 0.44
CA TYR A 41 -1.84 -5.95 0.21
C TYR A 41 -1.02 -5.10 1.18
N THR A 42 0.11 -5.66 1.65
CA THR A 42 1.05 -4.99 2.56
C THR A 42 2.12 -4.21 1.78
N GLU A 43 2.84 -3.31 2.46
CA GLU A 43 4.07 -2.71 1.96
C GLU A 43 5.21 -3.02 2.90
N HIS A 44 6.18 -3.82 2.41
CA HIS A 44 7.38 -4.18 3.15
C HIS A 44 8.60 -4.26 2.25
N HIS A 45 9.75 -3.82 2.80
CA HIS A 45 10.99 -3.70 2.05
C HIS A 45 12.14 -4.43 2.75
N PHE A 46 13.09 -4.92 1.95
CA PHE A 46 14.36 -5.51 2.44
C PHE A 46 14.18 -6.70 3.38
N ASN A 47 13.09 -7.43 3.26
CA ASN A 47 12.80 -8.61 4.07
C ASN A 47 13.40 -9.86 3.42
N HIS A 48 14.69 -10.09 3.65
CA HIS A 48 15.44 -11.21 3.05
C HIS A 48 15.03 -12.58 3.62
N GLU A 49 14.40 -12.59 4.78
CA GLU A 49 13.87 -13.81 5.41
C GLU A 49 12.60 -14.32 4.70
N GLY A 50 12.00 -13.52 3.84
CA GLY A 50 10.80 -13.87 3.10
C GLY A 50 9.50 -13.82 3.91
N MET A 51 9.52 -13.17 5.06
CA MET A 51 8.32 -13.03 5.90
C MET A 51 7.25 -12.19 5.21
N GLU A 52 7.67 -11.13 4.55
CA GLU A 52 6.81 -10.12 3.93
C GLU A 52 7.48 -9.66 2.63
N SER A 53 6.89 -10.00 1.49
CA SER A 53 7.56 -9.86 0.19
C SER A 53 6.85 -8.92 -0.78
N CYS A 54 5.78 -8.25 -0.37
CA CYS A 54 5.10 -7.26 -1.19
C CYS A 54 5.75 -5.89 -0.99
N THR A 55 6.40 -5.37 -2.03
CA THR A 55 7.13 -4.10 -1.97
C THR A 55 6.31 -2.90 -2.45
N ASN A 56 5.19 -3.13 -3.13
CA ASN A 56 4.34 -2.05 -3.63
C ASN A 56 2.87 -2.51 -3.71
N PRO A 57 2.06 -2.18 -2.71
CA PRO A 57 0.65 -2.55 -2.66
C PRO A 57 -0.20 -1.91 -3.75
N LEU A 58 0.19 -0.73 -4.26
CA LEU A 58 -0.55 -0.06 -5.36
C LEU A 58 -0.34 -0.77 -6.69
N MET A 59 0.87 -1.23 -6.99
CA MET A 59 1.12 -2.02 -8.19
C MET A 59 0.41 -3.38 -8.13
N MET A 60 0.41 -4.03 -6.96
CA MET A 60 -0.40 -5.24 -6.75
C MET A 60 -1.89 -4.95 -6.90
N GLY A 61 -2.34 -3.81 -6.42
CA GLY A 61 -3.70 -3.33 -6.59
C GLY A 61 -4.08 -3.11 -8.05
N ALA A 62 -3.17 -2.58 -8.87
CA ALA A 62 -3.39 -2.39 -10.30
C ALA A 62 -3.49 -3.72 -11.07
N ASP A 63 -2.63 -4.70 -10.73
CA ASP A 63 -2.73 -6.06 -11.28
C ASP A 63 -4.06 -6.72 -10.86
N ALA A 64 -4.48 -6.55 -9.61
CA ALA A 64 -5.77 -7.03 -9.11
C ALA A 64 -6.94 -6.34 -9.81
N ALA A 65 -6.90 -5.02 -10.00
CA ALA A 65 -7.95 -4.26 -10.66
C ALA A 65 -8.21 -4.76 -12.10
N ALA A 66 -7.14 -5.10 -12.82
CA ALA A 66 -7.23 -5.61 -14.18
C ALA A 66 -7.81 -7.04 -14.28
N ARG A 67 -7.76 -7.83 -13.19
CA ARG A 67 -8.18 -9.24 -13.15
C ARG A 67 -9.51 -9.48 -12.49
N THR A 68 -9.97 -8.54 -11.67
CA THR A 68 -11.16 -8.68 -10.83
C THR A 68 -12.26 -7.71 -11.23
N LYS A 69 -13.49 -7.97 -10.80
CA LYS A 69 -14.67 -7.17 -11.19
C LYS A 69 -15.35 -6.49 -10.02
N GLN A 70 -15.35 -7.07 -8.84
CA GLN A 70 -16.18 -6.63 -7.72
C GLN A 70 -15.46 -6.47 -6.39
N ILE A 71 -14.39 -7.23 -6.14
CA ILE A 71 -13.67 -7.17 -4.86
C ILE A 71 -13.03 -5.79 -4.64
N ARG A 72 -13.15 -5.25 -3.44
CA ARG A 72 -12.46 -4.02 -3.05
C ARG A 72 -10.97 -4.30 -2.83
N ILE A 73 -10.15 -3.34 -3.21
CA ILE A 73 -8.69 -3.48 -3.26
C ILE A 73 -8.07 -2.54 -2.25
N GLY A 74 -7.57 -3.10 -1.17
CA GLY A 74 -7.02 -2.37 -0.05
C GLY A 74 -5.50 -2.41 0.03
N GLN A 75 -4.94 -1.41 0.68
CA GLN A 75 -3.54 -1.41 1.12
C GLN A 75 -3.50 -1.47 2.65
N ALA A 76 -2.79 -2.44 3.20
CA ALA A 76 -2.68 -2.59 4.63
C ALA A 76 -1.21 -2.74 5.07
N CYS A 77 -0.48 -1.64 4.92
CA CYS A 77 -0.89 -0.29 4.48
C CYS A 77 0.11 0.28 3.45
N ASN A 78 -0.21 1.43 2.84
CA ASN A 78 0.84 2.27 2.25
C ASN A 78 1.61 2.95 3.39
N VAL A 79 2.92 2.85 3.41
CA VAL A 79 3.76 3.54 4.41
C VAL A 79 4.04 4.95 3.90
N ILE A 80 3.11 5.87 4.15
CA ILE A 80 3.10 7.19 3.49
C ILE A 80 4.33 8.05 3.80
N THR A 81 5.01 7.78 4.90
CA THR A 81 6.26 8.46 5.27
C THR A 81 7.45 8.11 4.35
N PHE A 82 7.33 7.09 3.51
CA PHE A 82 8.37 6.69 2.56
C PHE A 82 8.23 7.36 1.19
N HIS A 83 7.10 8.00 0.92
CA HIS A 83 6.71 8.48 -0.39
C HIS A 83 6.68 10.00 -0.49
N ASN A 84 6.85 10.52 -1.71
CA ASN A 84 6.43 11.88 -2.02
C ASN A 84 4.89 11.95 -1.96
N PRO A 85 4.30 12.86 -1.16
CA PRO A 85 2.86 12.89 -0.91
C PRO A 85 2.03 13.16 -2.17
N ILE A 86 2.50 14.03 -3.07
CA ILE A 86 1.81 14.36 -4.32
C ILE A 86 1.78 13.12 -5.22
N ARG A 87 2.94 12.48 -5.40
CA ARG A 87 3.06 11.28 -6.23
C ARG A 87 2.19 10.14 -5.73
N LEU A 88 2.21 9.91 -4.42
CA LEU A 88 1.37 8.88 -3.81
C LEU A 88 -0.13 9.17 -3.99
N ALA A 89 -0.53 10.43 -3.85
CA ALA A 89 -1.92 10.83 -4.06
C ALA A 89 -2.37 10.62 -5.52
N GLU A 90 -1.51 10.92 -6.50
CA GLU A 90 -1.77 10.64 -7.92
C GLU A 90 -1.90 9.14 -8.19
N ASP A 91 -0.97 8.33 -7.68
CA ASP A 91 -0.95 6.88 -7.90
C ASP A 91 -2.19 6.20 -7.31
N ILE A 92 -2.64 6.63 -6.12
CA ILE A 92 -3.88 6.15 -5.50
C ILE A 92 -5.12 6.57 -6.31
N ALA A 93 -5.18 7.83 -6.74
CA ALA A 93 -6.29 8.32 -7.55
C ALA A 93 -6.37 7.59 -8.91
N LEU A 94 -5.23 7.33 -9.54
CA LEU A 94 -5.17 6.55 -10.77
C LEU A 94 -5.65 5.11 -10.54
N LEU A 95 -5.20 4.47 -9.45
CA LEU A 95 -5.65 3.12 -9.10
C LEU A 95 -7.17 3.07 -8.86
N ASP A 96 -7.74 4.11 -8.25
CA ASP A 96 -9.19 4.19 -8.02
C ASP A 96 -9.94 4.23 -9.36
N GLN A 97 -9.48 5.02 -10.34
CA GLN A 97 -10.03 5.05 -11.69
C GLN A 97 -9.88 3.68 -12.40
N LEU A 98 -8.68 3.08 -12.36
CA LEU A 98 -8.42 1.76 -12.97
C LEU A 98 -9.30 0.65 -12.39
N SER A 99 -9.65 0.77 -11.13
CA SER A 99 -10.48 -0.21 -10.41
C SER A 99 -11.98 0.09 -10.47
N ASN A 100 -12.41 1.20 -11.07
CA ASN A 100 -13.79 1.70 -11.05
C ASN A 100 -14.30 1.95 -9.61
N GLY A 101 -13.54 2.68 -8.79
CA GLY A 101 -13.95 3.10 -7.45
C GLY A 101 -13.89 1.99 -6.39
N ARG A 102 -13.04 0.98 -6.58
CA ARG A 102 -12.92 -0.16 -5.65
C ARG A 102 -11.76 -0.04 -4.66
N VAL A 103 -11.04 1.08 -4.63
CA VAL A 103 -9.88 1.25 -3.74
C VAL A 103 -10.31 1.48 -2.29
N GLU A 104 -9.58 0.85 -1.37
CA GLU A 104 -9.60 1.10 0.07
C GLU A 104 -8.21 1.54 0.52
N VAL A 105 -8.08 2.81 0.91
CA VAL A 105 -6.76 3.39 1.23
C VAL A 105 -6.41 3.18 2.70
N GLY A 106 -5.57 2.20 2.98
CA GLY A 106 -4.94 2.07 4.29
C GLY A 106 -3.57 2.73 4.30
N ILE A 107 -3.27 3.45 5.36
CA ILE A 107 -2.04 4.22 5.52
C ILE A 107 -1.34 3.91 6.84
N GLY A 108 -0.02 3.98 6.85
CA GLY A 108 0.79 3.74 8.04
C GLY A 108 2.07 4.57 8.08
N ARG A 109 2.76 4.50 9.21
CA ARG A 109 4.01 5.23 9.48
C ARG A 109 5.27 4.38 9.32
N GLY A 110 5.10 3.09 9.01
CA GLY A 110 6.16 2.09 9.04
C GLY A 110 6.33 1.43 10.41
N VAL A 111 6.90 0.23 10.40
CA VAL A 111 7.11 -0.59 11.62
C VAL A 111 8.55 -1.10 11.75
N TYR A 112 9.32 -1.11 10.67
CA TYR A 112 10.70 -1.59 10.67
C TYR A 112 11.70 -0.47 10.43
N GLY A 113 12.60 -0.26 11.40
CA GLY A 113 13.65 0.78 11.30
C GLY A 113 14.55 0.59 10.08
N ARG A 114 14.80 -0.65 9.66
CA ARG A 114 15.55 -0.97 8.43
C ARG A 114 14.90 -0.36 7.18
N GLU A 115 13.59 -0.44 7.07
CA GLU A 115 12.83 0.14 5.95
C GLU A 115 12.93 1.66 5.98
N ALA A 116 12.62 2.28 7.12
CA ALA A 116 12.69 3.72 7.29
C ALA A 116 14.07 4.29 6.92
N LEU A 117 15.15 3.71 7.45
CA LEU A 117 16.52 4.20 7.19
C LEU A 117 16.94 4.11 5.71
N ASN A 118 16.36 3.18 4.93
CA ASN A 118 16.72 2.99 3.52
C ASN A 118 15.75 3.70 2.57
N MET A 119 14.47 3.83 2.93
CA MET A 119 13.47 4.49 2.09
C MET A 119 13.42 6.00 2.31
N ASN A 120 13.35 6.43 3.57
CA ASN A 120 13.35 7.84 3.95
C ASN A 120 13.91 8.01 5.36
N LYS A 121 15.10 8.55 5.49
CA LYS A 121 15.79 8.75 6.79
C LYS A 121 15.02 9.68 7.74
N GLU A 122 14.20 10.59 7.21
CA GLU A 122 13.36 11.48 8.00
C GLU A 122 12.25 10.71 8.73
N ALA A 123 11.92 9.51 8.25
CA ALA A 123 10.95 8.60 8.86
C ALA A 123 11.56 7.68 9.93
N ASP A 124 12.76 7.97 10.47
CA ASP A 124 13.42 7.11 11.46
C ASP A 124 12.51 6.86 12.67
N LEU A 125 12.22 5.58 12.93
CA LEU A 125 11.37 5.15 14.04
C LEU A 125 11.99 5.37 15.43
N LYS A 126 13.26 5.73 15.52
CA LYS A 126 13.89 6.13 16.80
C LYS A 126 13.40 7.49 17.27
N ASP A 127 13.02 8.38 16.35
CA ASP A 127 12.35 9.65 16.65
C ASP A 127 10.87 9.57 16.30
N GLN A 128 10.08 9.00 17.20
CA GLN A 128 8.65 8.82 17.03
C GLN A 128 7.88 10.13 16.82
N ALA A 129 8.33 11.21 17.46
CA ALA A 129 7.68 12.52 17.35
C ALA A 129 7.88 13.10 15.95
N LYS A 130 9.10 13.02 15.40
CA LYS A 130 9.41 13.46 14.04
C LYS A 130 8.68 12.61 13.01
N ASN A 131 8.73 11.28 13.16
CA ASN A 131 8.02 10.36 12.27
C ASN A 131 6.50 10.63 12.25
N PHE A 132 5.91 10.97 13.40
CA PHE A 132 4.50 11.31 13.49
C PHE A 132 4.18 12.65 12.80
N ARG A 133 4.98 13.69 12.98
CA ARG A 133 4.80 14.97 12.25
C ARG A 133 4.90 14.77 10.74
N LEU A 134 5.90 14.02 10.28
CA LEU A 134 6.04 13.68 8.86
C LEU A 134 4.81 12.95 8.31
N PHE A 135 4.26 12.01 9.08
CA PHE A 135 3.02 11.31 8.70
C PHE A 135 1.83 12.27 8.59
N GLU A 136 1.63 13.14 9.57
CA GLU A 136 0.51 14.11 9.58
C GLU A 136 0.63 15.11 8.42
N GLU A 137 1.84 15.59 8.16
CA GLU A 137 2.12 16.49 7.05
C GLU A 137 1.85 15.82 5.71
N THR A 138 2.39 14.62 5.49
CA THR A 138 2.17 13.82 4.29
C THR A 138 0.67 13.59 4.04
N LEU A 139 -0.06 13.17 5.06
CA LEU A 139 -1.51 12.96 4.98
C LEU A 139 -2.26 14.25 4.66
N THR A 140 -1.84 15.37 5.23
CA THR A 140 -2.44 16.69 4.97
C THR A 140 -2.27 17.09 3.51
N ILE A 141 -1.08 16.92 2.95
CA ILE A 141 -0.80 17.22 1.53
C ILE A 141 -1.62 16.31 0.63
N MET A 142 -1.68 15.01 0.90
CA MET A 142 -2.48 14.05 0.13
C MET A 142 -3.96 14.44 0.12
N LYS A 143 -4.53 14.81 1.28
CA LYS A 143 -5.92 15.25 1.37
C LYS A 143 -6.18 16.49 0.53
N LYS A 144 -5.30 17.50 0.59
CA LYS A 144 -5.40 18.69 -0.25
C LYS A 144 -5.37 18.35 -1.73
N ALA A 145 -4.44 17.47 -2.15
CA ALA A 145 -4.32 17.03 -3.53
C ALA A 145 -5.60 16.38 -4.07
N TRP A 146 -6.40 15.74 -3.22
CA TRP A 146 -7.67 15.13 -3.63
C TRP A 146 -8.89 16.04 -3.55
N THR A 147 -8.82 17.16 -2.80
CA THR A 147 -10.00 17.95 -2.48
C THR A 147 -9.94 19.40 -2.92
N GLU A 148 -8.75 19.92 -3.25
CA GLU A 148 -8.55 21.32 -3.65
C GLU A 148 -8.12 21.39 -5.11
N GLU A 149 -8.72 22.29 -5.90
CA GLU A 149 -8.35 22.50 -7.31
C GLU A 149 -6.93 23.06 -7.43
N PHE A 150 -6.59 24.00 -6.55
CA PHE A 150 -5.24 24.57 -6.40
C PHE A 150 -4.89 24.63 -4.93
N PHE A 151 -3.73 24.17 -4.55
CA PHE A 151 -3.25 24.28 -3.19
C PHE A 151 -1.77 24.63 -3.11
N SER A 152 -1.37 25.16 -1.97
CA SER A 152 0.03 25.26 -1.57
C SER A 152 0.20 24.70 -0.18
N HIS A 153 1.40 24.21 0.10
CA HIS A 153 1.78 23.74 1.41
C HIS A 153 3.15 24.27 1.77
N LYS A 154 3.28 24.81 2.98
CA LYS A 154 4.56 25.20 3.56
C LYS A 154 4.80 24.30 4.76
N GLY A 155 5.66 23.32 4.57
CA GLY A 155 6.01 22.36 5.59
C GLY A 155 7.30 22.70 6.35
N GLU A 156 7.72 21.78 7.22
CA GLU A 156 8.99 21.84 7.96
C GLU A 156 10.17 21.51 7.04
#